data_ae0281500b1c5346a74c9ff9a17123ae
#
_entry.id   ae0281500b1c5346a74c9ff9a17123ae
#
_cell.length_a   1.000
_cell.length_b   1.000
_cell.length_c   1.000
_cell.angle_alpha   90.00
_cell.angle_beta   90.00
_cell.angle_gamma   90.00
#
_symmetry.space_group_name_H-M   'P 1'
#
loop_
_entity.id
_entity.type
_entity.pdbx_description
1 polymer ?
#
loop_
_entity_poly.entity_id
_entity_poly.type
_entity_poly.pdbx_seq_one_letter_code
_entity_poly.pdbx_strand_id
1 'polypeptide(L)'
;MPTAPARPLRGRGGGFPVYENTQVTYFPSGEAKFAALLPQLESATQYIFLEYFIIDEGLMWGRILEILARKAAQGVDVRVMYDGTCEFSTLPRDYPRRLEALGIRCKVFAPVTPFVSTHYNYRDHRKILVVDGRVGFTGGVNLADEYINHVEKYGRWKDAAVMLEGEGVRTMTALFLQMWSIQREPEFAQFLTRPLPETQANGFVIPYGDCPLDGERVGEMVYIDLLNRARKYVHIITPYLILD
;
A
#
# COMPACT_ATOMS: atom_id res chain seq x y z
N MET A 1 -7.46 -16.59 30.27
CA MET A 1 -8.51 -17.20 29.44
C MET A 1 -8.32 -16.72 28.04
N PRO A 2 -8.15 -17.61 27.06
CA PRO A 2 -8.06 -17.17 25.65
C PRO A 2 -9.40 -16.60 25.24
N THR A 3 -9.41 -15.36 24.75
CA THR A 3 -10.58 -14.72 24.16
C THR A 3 -10.92 -15.44 22.86
N ALA A 4 -12.20 -15.80 22.70
CA ALA A 4 -12.69 -16.42 21.48
C ALA A 4 -12.29 -15.61 20.24
N PRO A 5 -11.98 -16.28 19.10
CA PRO A 5 -11.62 -15.59 17.87
C PRO A 5 -12.73 -14.63 17.46
N ALA A 6 -12.35 -13.43 17.06
CA ALA A 6 -13.28 -12.46 16.52
C ALA A 6 -14.03 -13.11 15.34
N ARG A 7 -15.36 -13.16 15.42
CA ARG A 7 -16.19 -13.57 14.28
C ARG A 7 -15.85 -12.68 13.08
N PRO A 8 -15.69 -13.26 11.88
CA PRO A 8 -15.52 -12.46 10.69
C PRO A 8 -16.65 -11.44 10.59
N LEU A 9 -16.33 -10.20 10.27
CA LEU A 9 -17.31 -9.15 9.99
C LEU A 9 -18.15 -9.59 8.77
N ARG A 10 -19.24 -10.32 9.03
CA ARG A 10 -20.21 -10.69 8.00
C ARG A 10 -21.19 -9.56 7.82
N GLY A 11 -20.80 -8.51 7.10
CA GLY A 11 -21.68 -7.58 6.46
C GLY A 11 -22.05 -8.05 5.05
N ARG A 12 -23.07 -7.50 4.46
CA ARG A 12 -23.59 -7.80 3.09
C ARG A 12 -22.69 -7.23 1.99
N GLY A 13 -21.39 -7.38 2.05
CA GLY A 13 -20.42 -6.93 1.07
C GLY A 13 -19.03 -7.24 1.58
N GLY A 14 -18.35 -8.19 1.00
CA GLY A 14 -16.93 -8.39 1.00
C GLY A 14 -16.20 -8.40 2.34
N GLY A 15 -16.53 -9.30 3.26
CA GLY A 15 -15.74 -9.47 4.48
C GLY A 15 -14.29 -9.81 4.15
N PHE A 16 -13.34 -9.03 4.70
CA PHE A 16 -11.91 -9.30 4.52
C PHE A 16 -11.50 -10.55 5.30
N PRO A 17 -10.65 -11.44 4.71
CA PRO A 17 -10.22 -12.65 5.37
C PRO A 17 -9.35 -12.37 6.60
N VAL A 18 -9.48 -13.24 7.60
CA VAL A 18 -8.59 -13.28 8.77
C VAL A 18 -7.48 -14.28 8.50
N TYR A 19 -6.23 -13.87 8.67
CA TYR A 19 -5.06 -14.70 8.47
C TYR A 19 -4.33 -14.97 9.79
N GLU A 20 -3.97 -16.22 10.02
CA GLU A 20 -3.16 -16.64 11.18
C GLU A 20 -1.68 -16.78 10.80
N ASN A 21 -1.40 -17.15 9.53
CA ASN A 21 -0.05 -17.41 9.04
C ASN A 21 0.56 -16.15 8.41
N THR A 22 0.65 -15.06 9.19
CA THR A 22 1.20 -13.79 8.70
C THR A 22 2.00 -13.10 9.79
N GLN A 23 3.30 -12.98 9.57
CA GLN A 23 4.17 -12.22 10.44
C GLN A 23 4.03 -10.72 10.16
N VAL A 24 4.10 -9.92 11.23
CA VAL A 24 4.03 -8.46 11.14
C VAL A 24 5.29 -7.87 11.74
N THR A 25 5.97 -7.01 10.97
CA THR A 25 7.08 -6.20 11.45
C THR A 25 6.68 -4.74 11.43
N TYR A 26 6.79 -4.07 12.59
CA TYR A 26 6.50 -2.64 12.73
C TYR A 26 7.75 -1.80 12.53
N PHE A 27 7.63 -0.72 11.76
CA PHE A 27 8.68 0.28 11.56
C PHE A 27 8.28 1.61 12.20
N PRO A 28 9.06 2.10 13.18
CA PRO A 28 8.74 3.33 13.89
C PRO A 28 9.08 4.60 13.10
N SER A 29 9.65 4.47 11.91
CA SER A 29 10.02 5.60 11.05
C SER A 29 10.12 5.22 9.57
N GLY A 30 10.11 6.23 8.69
CA GLY A 30 10.30 6.05 7.26
C GLY A 30 11.67 5.51 6.91
N GLU A 31 12.72 5.94 7.62
CA GLU A 31 14.09 5.45 7.43
C GLU A 31 14.18 3.95 7.69
N ALA A 32 13.55 3.47 8.78
CA ALA A 32 13.55 2.04 9.11
C ALA A 32 12.78 1.23 8.06
N LYS A 33 11.61 1.72 7.60
CA LYS A 33 10.88 1.12 6.47
C LYS A 33 11.75 1.06 5.21
N PHE A 34 12.40 2.19 4.84
CA PHE A 34 13.19 2.28 3.62
C PHE A 34 14.36 1.30 3.62
N ALA A 35 15.09 1.20 4.74
CA ALA A 35 16.19 0.25 4.89
C ALA A 35 15.72 -1.21 4.73
N ALA A 36 14.54 -1.56 5.27
CA ALA A 36 13.97 -2.90 5.16
C ALA A 36 13.38 -3.20 3.78
N LEU A 37 12.89 -2.18 3.07
CA LEU A 37 12.23 -2.32 1.78
C LEU A 37 13.20 -2.69 0.66
N LEU A 38 14.40 -2.09 0.62
CA LEU A 38 15.37 -2.31 -0.46
C LEU A 38 15.76 -3.79 -0.63
N PRO A 39 16.16 -4.54 0.41
CA PRO A 39 16.49 -5.96 0.26
C PRO A 39 15.27 -6.81 -0.16
N GLN A 40 14.05 -6.43 0.20
CA GLN A 40 12.85 -7.14 -0.27
C GLN A 40 12.64 -6.94 -1.77
N LEU A 41 12.81 -5.73 -2.28
CA LEU A 41 12.76 -5.47 -3.73
C LEU A 41 13.85 -6.27 -4.47
N GLU A 42 15.07 -6.32 -3.93
CA GLU A 42 16.16 -7.10 -4.50
C GLU A 42 15.87 -8.61 -4.57
N SER A 43 15.09 -9.12 -3.62
CA SER A 43 14.72 -10.54 -3.57
C SER A 43 13.61 -10.94 -4.54
N ALA A 44 12.97 -9.98 -5.23
CA ALA A 44 11.86 -10.24 -6.14
C ALA A 44 12.28 -11.13 -7.32
N THR A 45 11.44 -12.12 -7.63
CA THR A 45 11.66 -13.07 -8.72
C THR A 45 10.49 -13.15 -9.71
N GLN A 46 9.30 -12.68 -9.32
CA GLN A 46 8.08 -12.85 -10.11
C GLN A 46 7.40 -11.53 -10.40
N TYR A 47 7.07 -10.75 -9.36
CA TYR A 47 6.41 -9.46 -9.53
C TYR A 47 6.65 -8.50 -8.37
N ILE A 48 6.59 -7.21 -8.69
CA ILE A 48 6.62 -6.11 -7.73
C ILE A 48 5.48 -5.16 -8.08
N PHE A 49 4.58 -4.91 -7.14
CA PHE A 49 3.47 -3.98 -7.29
C PHE A 49 3.59 -2.83 -6.30
N LEU A 50 3.47 -1.61 -6.80
CA LEU A 50 3.52 -0.38 -6.00
C LEU A 50 2.29 0.48 -6.28
N GLU A 51 1.60 0.91 -5.23
CA GLU A 51 0.49 1.86 -5.24
C GLU A 51 0.75 2.92 -4.18
N TYR A 52 0.99 4.16 -4.61
CA TYR A 52 1.37 5.24 -3.71
C TYR A 52 0.67 6.55 -4.06
N PHE A 53 0.29 7.31 -3.03
CA PHE A 53 -0.31 8.63 -3.20
C PHE A 53 0.71 9.66 -3.69
N ILE A 54 1.93 9.66 -3.10
CA ILE A 54 3.01 10.56 -3.50
C ILE A 54 4.23 9.73 -3.91
N ILE A 55 4.75 10.05 -5.10
CA ILE A 55 6.09 9.69 -5.55
C ILE A 55 6.78 11.01 -5.92
N ASP A 56 8.00 11.24 -5.43
CA ASP A 56 8.82 12.40 -5.74
C ASP A 56 10.23 11.98 -6.12
N GLU A 57 10.80 12.61 -7.15
CA GLU A 57 12.17 12.33 -7.59
C GLU A 57 13.16 12.78 -6.51
N GLY A 58 13.99 11.86 -6.02
CA GLY A 58 14.97 12.09 -4.97
C GLY A 58 15.75 10.85 -4.65
N LEU A 59 16.43 10.83 -3.50
CA LEU A 59 17.24 9.70 -3.06
C LEU A 59 16.39 8.43 -2.88
N MET A 60 15.27 8.55 -2.13
CA MET A 60 14.42 7.39 -1.81
C MET A 60 13.87 6.74 -3.07
N TRP A 61 13.19 7.53 -3.89
CA TRP A 61 12.61 7.01 -5.14
C TRP A 61 13.69 6.56 -6.13
N GLY A 62 14.77 7.31 -6.28
CA GLY A 62 15.87 6.96 -7.19
C GLY A 62 16.46 5.58 -6.87
N ARG A 63 16.69 5.26 -5.60
CA ARG A 63 17.20 3.94 -5.17
C ARG A 63 16.18 2.83 -5.43
N ILE A 64 14.90 3.09 -5.19
CA ILE A 64 13.83 2.14 -5.49
C ILE A 64 13.76 1.91 -7.00
N LEU A 65 13.71 2.99 -7.79
CA LEU A 65 13.60 2.93 -9.25
C LEU A 65 14.76 2.17 -9.90
N GLU A 66 15.98 2.35 -9.40
CA GLU A 66 17.16 1.61 -9.86
C GLU A 66 16.94 0.09 -9.73
N ILE A 67 16.41 -0.37 -8.60
CA ILE A 67 16.12 -1.79 -8.37
C ILE A 67 14.97 -2.23 -9.29
N LEU A 68 13.90 -1.46 -9.37
CA LEU A 68 12.73 -1.77 -10.20
C LEU A 68 13.11 -1.94 -11.68
N ALA A 69 13.92 -1.03 -12.22
CA ALA A 69 14.39 -1.09 -13.60
C ALA A 69 15.25 -2.34 -13.86
N ARG A 70 16.16 -2.66 -12.95
CA ARG A 70 16.97 -3.88 -13.05
C ARG A 70 16.11 -5.15 -12.97
N LYS A 71 15.11 -5.18 -12.08
CA LYS A 71 14.18 -6.31 -11.96
C LYS A 71 13.29 -6.47 -13.19
N ALA A 72 12.79 -5.37 -13.74
CA ALA A 72 12.04 -5.38 -15.00
C ALA A 72 12.89 -5.93 -16.16
N ALA A 73 14.15 -5.51 -16.28
CA ALA A 73 15.10 -6.04 -17.26
C ALA A 73 15.39 -7.56 -17.09
N GLN A 74 15.19 -8.11 -15.89
CA GLN A 74 15.29 -9.54 -15.58
C GLN A 74 13.99 -10.32 -15.83
N GLY A 75 12.93 -9.65 -16.32
CA GLY A 75 11.64 -10.27 -16.62
C GLY A 75 10.66 -10.31 -15.44
N VAL A 76 10.95 -9.64 -14.32
CA VAL A 76 10.00 -9.47 -13.21
C VAL A 76 8.88 -8.53 -13.65
N ASP A 77 7.61 -8.88 -13.35
CA ASP A 77 6.46 -8.03 -13.65
C ASP A 77 6.42 -6.85 -12.67
N VAL A 78 6.92 -5.70 -13.08
CA VAL A 78 6.94 -4.49 -12.25
C VAL A 78 5.79 -3.57 -12.65
N ARG A 79 4.91 -3.26 -11.68
CA ARG A 79 3.78 -2.34 -11.85
C ARG A 79 3.82 -1.22 -10.82
N VAL A 80 3.74 0.01 -11.32
CA VAL A 80 3.69 1.22 -10.49
C VAL A 80 2.40 1.95 -10.76
N MET A 81 1.66 2.26 -9.69
CA MET A 81 0.49 3.12 -9.74
C MET A 81 0.67 4.28 -8.76
N TYR A 82 0.33 5.49 -9.20
CA TYR A 82 0.36 6.67 -8.35
C TYR A 82 -0.85 7.58 -8.61
N ASP A 83 -1.17 8.42 -7.64
CA ASP A 83 -2.27 9.37 -7.75
C ASP A 83 -1.92 10.51 -8.72
N GLY A 84 -2.88 10.93 -9.53
CA GLY A 84 -2.70 11.99 -10.54
C GLY A 84 -2.30 13.35 -9.98
N THR A 85 -2.41 13.58 -8.66
CA THR A 85 -1.88 14.81 -8.03
C THR A 85 -0.37 14.93 -8.17
N CYS A 86 0.36 13.81 -8.30
CA CYS A 86 1.80 13.82 -8.55
C CYS A 86 2.17 14.58 -9.82
N GLU A 87 1.32 14.54 -10.87
CA GLU A 87 1.56 15.24 -12.14
C GLU A 87 1.56 16.78 -12.03
N PHE A 88 1.10 17.31 -10.89
CA PHE A 88 1.12 18.75 -10.63
C PHE A 88 2.24 19.17 -9.69
N SER A 89 2.70 18.28 -8.84
CA SER A 89 3.55 18.66 -7.72
C SER A 89 4.95 18.06 -7.76
N THR A 90 5.08 16.81 -8.23
CA THR A 90 6.31 16.04 -8.02
C THR A 90 6.85 15.33 -9.26
N LEU A 91 5.98 14.96 -10.20
CA LEU A 91 6.36 14.20 -11.39
C LEU A 91 5.94 14.88 -12.68
N PRO A 92 6.75 14.84 -13.75
CA PRO A 92 6.35 15.35 -15.04
C PRO A 92 5.26 14.47 -15.69
N ARG A 93 4.42 15.06 -16.52
CA ARG A 93 3.30 14.35 -17.20
C ARG A 93 3.73 13.19 -18.09
N ASP A 94 4.95 13.19 -18.58
CA ASP A 94 5.52 12.11 -19.37
C ASP A 94 6.13 10.98 -18.54
N TYR A 95 6.03 11.05 -17.20
CA TYR A 95 6.64 10.09 -16.30
C TYR A 95 6.20 8.63 -16.51
N PRO A 96 4.94 8.34 -16.84
CA PRO A 96 4.55 6.97 -17.20
C PRO A 96 5.34 6.40 -18.37
N ARG A 97 5.59 7.22 -19.41
CA ARG A 97 6.40 6.81 -20.56
C ARG A 97 7.87 6.57 -20.20
N ARG A 98 8.41 7.34 -19.23
CA ARG A 98 9.77 7.12 -18.73
C ARG A 98 9.88 5.78 -17.99
N LEU A 99 8.89 5.43 -17.18
CA LEU A 99 8.83 4.12 -16.51
C LEU A 99 8.66 2.98 -17.52
N GLU A 100 7.79 3.13 -18.50
CA GLU A 100 7.58 2.15 -19.57
C GLU A 100 8.86 1.90 -20.39
N ALA A 101 9.64 2.93 -20.64
CA ALA A 101 10.95 2.80 -21.31
C ALA A 101 11.96 1.98 -20.50
N LEU A 102 11.76 1.86 -19.17
CA LEU A 102 12.52 0.99 -18.28
C LEU A 102 11.92 -0.42 -18.13
N GLY A 103 10.86 -0.74 -18.90
CA GLY A 103 10.14 -2.01 -18.79
C GLY A 103 9.16 -2.08 -17.60
N ILE A 104 8.89 -0.96 -16.95
CA ILE A 104 7.99 -0.86 -15.79
C ILE A 104 6.61 -0.44 -16.29
N ARG A 105 5.59 -1.25 -16.03
CA ARG A 105 4.19 -0.87 -16.34
C ARG A 105 3.72 0.22 -15.37
N CYS A 106 3.16 1.30 -15.92
CA CYS A 106 2.72 2.44 -15.13
C CYS A 106 1.24 2.75 -15.35
N LYS A 107 0.55 3.16 -14.28
CA LYS A 107 -0.82 3.67 -14.31
C LYS A 107 -0.96 4.89 -13.40
N VAL A 108 -1.57 5.94 -13.92
CA VAL A 108 -1.94 7.12 -13.12
C VAL A 108 -3.40 6.97 -12.70
N PHE A 109 -3.65 7.03 -11.38
CA PHE A 109 -5.00 7.02 -10.85
C PHE A 109 -5.60 8.43 -10.91
N ALA A 110 -6.81 8.55 -11.48
CA ALA A 110 -7.54 9.80 -11.61
C ALA A 110 -6.67 10.98 -12.09
N PRO A 111 -6.10 10.93 -13.30
CA PRO A 111 -5.30 12.01 -13.86
C PRO A 111 -6.07 13.33 -13.76
N VAL A 112 -5.40 14.40 -13.32
CA VAL A 112 -6.06 15.69 -13.16
C VAL A 112 -6.11 16.39 -14.51
N THR A 113 -7.32 16.52 -15.05
CA THR A 113 -7.58 17.34 -16.25
C THR A 113 -8.08 18.72 -15.84
N PRO A 114 -7.46 19.82 -16.32
CA PRO A 114 -8.00 21.15 -16.08
C PRO A 114 -9.42 21.25 -16.64
N PHE A 115 -10.34 21.80 -15.85
CA PHE A 115 -11.68 22.28 -16.25
C PHE A 115 -12.90 21.37 -16.10
N VAL A 116 -12.84 20.07 -15.86
CA VAL A 116 -14.09 19.30 -15.72
C VAL A 116 -13.90 18.12 -14.76
N SER A 117 -14.22 18.25 -13.49
CA SER A 117 -14.67 17.09 -12.72
C SER A 117 -15.16 17.44 -11.31
N THR A 118 -16.40 17.08 -11.00
CA THR A 118 -16.94 16.96 -9.63
C THR A 118 -16.26 15.83 -8.83
N HIS A 119 -15.45 15.00 -9.47
CA HIS A 119 -14.74 13.86 -8.88
C HIS A 119 -13.34 14.21 -8.35
N TYR A 120 -13.03 15.48 -8.18
CA TYR A 120 -11.72 15.96 -7.72
C TYR A 120 -11.31 15.42 -6.35
N ASN A 121 -12.29 15.00 -5.53
CA ASN A 121 -12.06 14.53 -4.17
C ASN A 121 -11.79 13.02 -4.05
N TYR A 122 -12.03 12.24 -5.09
CA TYR A 122 -11.70 10.82 -5.08
C TYR A 122 -10.22 10.65 -5.42
N ARG A 123 -9.42 10.43 -4.37
CA ARG A 123 -7.96 10.25 -4.47
C ARG A 123 -7.56 8.89 -3.92
N ASP A 124 -6.53 8.32 -4.53
CA ASP A 124 -5.94 7.09 -4.04
C ASP A 124 -4.87 7.40 -3.00
N HIS A 125 -5.26 7.36 -1.72
CA HIS A 125 -4.36 7.65 -0.60
C HIS A 125 -3.64 6.40 -0.06
N ARG A 126 -3.76 5.25 -0.73
CA ARG A 126 -3.12 4.01 -0.32
C ARG A 126 -1.61 4.07 -0.48
N LYS A 127 -0.90 3.30 0.33
CA LYS A 127 0.53 3.05 0.23
C LYS A 127 0.71 1.55 0.34
N ILE A 128 0.76 0.88 -0.79
CA ILE A 128 0.88 -0.56 -0.90
C ILE A 128 2.12 -0.89 -1.73
N LEU A 129 2.97 -1.76 -1.20
CA LEU A 129 4.04 -2.38 -1.97
C LEU A 129 3.96 -3.88 -1.72
N VAL A 130 3.95 -4.66 -2.79
CA VAL A 130 3.91 -6.12 -2.73
C VAL A 130 5.07 -6.70 -3.53
N VAL A 131 5.75 -7.68 -2.94
CA VAL A 131 6.82 -8.46 -3.58
C VAL A 131 6.42 -9.93 -3.62
N ASP A 132 6.26 -10.48 -4.80
CA ASP A 132 5.97 -11.91 -5.08
C ASP A 132 4.75 -12.47 -4.33
N GLY A 133 3.84 -11.62 -3.81
CA GLY A 133 2.71 -12.00 -2.97
C GLY A 133 3.08 -12.54 -1.58
N ARG A 134 4.35 -12.57 -1.23
CA ARG A 134 4.87 -13.07 0.04
C ARG A 134 5.22 -11.99 1.04
N VAL A 135 5.61 -10.80 0.58
CA VAL A 135 5.94 -9.63 1.39
C VAL A 135 5.10 -8.45 0.96
N GLY A 136 4.52 -7.75 1.91
CA GLY A 136 3.74 -6.54 1.67
C GLY A 136 4.08 -5.42 2.65
N PHE A 137 4.21 -4.19 2.18
CA PHE A 137 4.40 -3.01 3.01
C PHE A 137 3.21 -2.08 2.91
N THR A 138 2.79 -1.51 4.03
CA THR A 138 1.79 -0.45 4.10
C THR A 138 2.08 0.50 5.26
N GLY A 139 1.37 1.63 5.34
CA GLY A 139 1.51 2.64 6.38
C GLY A 139 1.34 4.05 5.86
N GLY A 140 1.83 5.05 6.58
CA GLY A 140 1.73 6.46 6.21
C GLY A 140 2.82 6.95 5.24
N VAL A 141 3.97 6.27 5.20
CA VAL A 141 5.18 6.68 4.46
C VAL A 141 4.99 6.60 2.95
N ASN A 142 5.02 7.74 2.24
CA ASN A 142 5.08 7.81 0.79
C ASN A 142 6.51 7.61 0.25
N LEU A 143 6.72 7.76 -1.05
CA LEU A 143 8.01 7.59 -1.72
C LEU A 143 8.62 8.95 -2.07
N ALA A 144 9.01 9.69 -1.04
CA ALA A 144 9.67 10.99 -1.15
C ALA A 144 10.65 11.19 0.02
N ASP A 145 11.64 12.03 -0.20
CA ASP A 145 12.81 12.18 0.68
C ASP A 145 12.48 12.78 2.04
N GLU A 146 11.41 13.58 2.16
CA GLU A 146 10.94 14.08 3.45
C GLU A 146 10.47 12.97 4.39
N TYR A 147 9.91 11.87 3.87
CA TYR A 147 9.44 10.75 4.70
C TYR A 147 10.57 9.93 5.33
N ILE A 148 11.77 10.03 4.79
CA ILE A 148 12.99 9.40 5.34
C ILE A 148 13.93 10.41 5.98
N ASN A 149 13.46 11.64 6.21
CA ASN A 149 14.25 12.74 6.79
C ASN A 149 15.57 13.04 6.06
N HIS A 150 15.64 12.70 4.76
CA HIS A 150 16.77 13.10 3.91
C HIS A 150 16.68 14.57 3.52
N VAL A 151 15.46 15.10 3.41
CA VAL A 151 15.16 16.52 3.20
C VAL A 151 14.22 16.99 4.31
N GLU A 152 14.55 18.10 4.94
CA GLU A 152 13.71 18.74 5.96
C GLU A 152 12.75 19.74 5.30
N LYS A 153 11.56 19.27 4.92
CA LYS A 153 10.55 20.09 4.24
C LYS A 153 9.61 20.81 5.22
N TYR A 154 9.25 20.13 6.31
CA TYR A 154 8.30 20.59 7.34
C TYR A 154 8.77 20.28 8.77
N GLY A 155 10.08 20.26 9.01
CA GLY A 155 10.67 19.73 10.21
C GLY A 155 10.88 18.22 10.14
N ARG A 156 11.26 17.60 11.23
CA ARG A 156 11.51 16.15 11.29
C ARG A 156 10.22 15.38 11.12
N TRP A 157 10.15 14.59 10.06
CA TRP A 157 8.99 13.77 9.73
C TRP A 157 8.93 12.52 10.61
N LYS A 158 7.78 12.33 11.27
CA LYS A 158 7.49 11.13 12.06
C LYS A 158 6.33 10.40 11.42
N ASP A 159 6.61 9.22 10.93
CA ASP A 159 5.61 8.34 10.33
C ASP A 159 5.89 6.88 10.72
N ALA A 160 4.98 5.99 10.42
CA ALA A 160 5.08 4.57 10.74
C ALA A 160 4.66 3.71 9.55
N ALA A 161 5.18 2.49 9.53
CA ALA A 161 4.80 1.50 8.55
C ALA A 161 4.81 0.08 9.16
N VAL A 162 4.20 -0.84 8.45
CA VAL A 162 4.24 -2.27 8.75
C VAL A 162 4.65 -3.05 7.51
N MET A 163 5.34 -4.15 7.72
CA MET A 163 5.60 -5.19 6.74
C MET A 163 4.86 -6.46 7.15
N LEU A 164 4.16 -7.05 6.21
CA LEU A 164 3.53 -8.35 6.34
C LEU A 164 4.33 -9.39 5.55
N GLU A 165 4.51 -10.57 6.13
CA GLU A 165 5.10 -11.73 5.47
C GLU A 165 4.17 -12.93 5.64
N GLY A 166 3.70 -13.50 4.53
CA GLY A 166 2.79 -14.64 4.53
C GLY A 166 1.42 -14.37 3.90
N GLU A 167 0.42 -15.14 4.32
CA GLU A 167 -0.88 -15.21 3.63
C GLU A 167 -1.67 -13.89 3.57
N GLY A 168 -1.54 -13.03 4.57
CA GLY A 168 -2.21 -11.72 4.58
C GLY A 168 -1.83 -10.80 3.41
N VAL A 169 -0.67 -11.05 2.79
CA VAL A 169 -0.24 -10.31 1.59
C VAL A 169 -1.15 -10.57 0.38
N ARG A 170 -1.91 -11.69 0.37
CA ARG A 170 -2.92 -11.96 -0.67
C ARG A 170 -3.97 -10.86 -0.75
N THR A 171 -4.47 -10.38 0.41
CA THR A 171 -5.43 -9.27 0.41
C THR A 171 -4.79 -7.98 -0.10
N MET A 172 -3.54 -7.66 0.27
CA MET A 172 -2.85 -6.49 -0.26
C MET A 172 -2.66 -6.58 -1.78
N THR A 173 -2.32 -7.78 -2.28
CA THR A 173 -2.22 -8.05 -3.72
C THR A 173 -3.57 -7.86 -4.41
N ALA A 174 -4.66 -8.36 -3.81
CA ALA A 174 -6.01 -8.20 -4.36
C ALA A 174 -6.43 -6.73 -4.41
N LEU A 175 -6.16 -5.95 -3.34
CA LEU A 175 -6.45 -4.52 -3.28
C LEU A 175 -5.73 -3.75 -4.40
N PHE A 176 -4.43 -4.01 -4.60
CA PHE A 176 -3.69 -3.44 -5.72
C PHE A 176 -4.31 -3.82 -7.07
N LEU A 177 -4.60 -5.10 -7.28
CA LEU A 177 -5.15 -5.59 -8.55
C LEU A 177 -6.55 -5.04 -8.84
N GLN A 178 -7.39 -4.82 -7.84
CA GLN A 178 -8.69 -4.13 -8.00
C GLN A 178 -8.50 -2.74 -8.60
N MET A 179 -7.59 -1.94 -8.04
CA MET A 179 -7.31 -0.59 -8.55
C MET A 179 -6.61 -0.61 -9.91
N TRP A 180 -5.68 -1.54 -10.08
CA TRP A 180 -4.98 -1.73 -11.36
C TRP A 180 -5.94 -2.10 -12.49
N SER A 181 -6.95 -2.92 -12.19
CA SER A 181 -7.91 -3.45 -13.17
C SER A 181 -9.11 -2.54 -13.42
N ILE A 182 -9.20 -1.35 -12.83
CA ILE A 182 -10.22 -0.38 -13.23
C ILE A 182 -10.12 -0.15 -14.75
N GLN A 183 -11.22 -0.45 -15.48
CA GLN A 183 -11.34 -0.43 -16.94
C GLN A 183 -10.64 -1.60 -17.69
N ARG A 184 -10.26 -2.68 -16.98
CA ARG A 184 -9.69 -3.90 -17.59
C ARG A 184 -10.23 -5.15 -16.89
N GLU A 185 -10.13 -6.30 -17.53
CA GLU A 185 -10.40 -7.58 -16.88
C GLU A 185 -9.36 -7.84 -15.77
N PRO A 186 -9.80 -8.23 -14.57
CA PRO A 186 -8.89 -8.47 -13.45
C PRO A 186 -8.12 -9.80 -13.62
N GLU A 187 -6.82 -9.75 -13.37
CA GLU A 187 -5.89 -10.88 -13.45
C GLU A 187 -5.70 -11.60 -12.10
N PHE A 188 -6.75 -11.69 -11.27
CA PHE A 188 -6.63 -12.19 -9.90
C PHE A 188 -6.05 -13.60 -9.80
N ALA A 189 -6.54 -14.55 -10.61
CA ALA A 189 -6.14 -15.94 -10.52
C ALA A 189 -4.63 -16.14 -10.68
N GLN A 190 -4.01 -15.40 -11.58
CA GLN A 190 -2.57 -15.49 -11.83
C GLN A 190 -1.71 -15.20 -10.61
N PHE A 191 -2.16 -14.30 -9.72
CA PHE A 191 -1.39 -13.79 -8.59
C PHE A 191 -1.84 -14.36 -7.24
N LEU A 192 -3.13 -14.66 -7.08
CA LEU A 192 -3.69 -15.04 -5.77
C LEU A 192 -3.70 -16.55 -5.51
N THR A 193 -3.57 -17.39 -6.54
CA THR A 193 -3.61 -18.86 -6.37
C THR A 193 -2.25 -19.49 -6.08
N ARG A 194 -1.18 -18.70 -6.07
CA ARG A 194 0.18 -19.21 -5.87
C ARG A 194 0.38 -19.74 -4.44
N PRO A 195 1.05 -20.90 -4.28
CA PRO A 195 1.44 -21.36 -2.97
C PRO A 195 2.44 -20.37 -2.33
N LEU A 196 2.26 -20.09 -1.06
CA LEU A 196 3.18 -19.28 -0.27
C LEU A 196 3.93 -20.17 0.71
N PRO A 197 5.17 -19.84 1.08
CA PRO A 197 5.87 -20.52 2.15
C PRO A 197 5.06 -20.43 3.45
N GLU A 198 5.08 -21.49 4.26
CA GLU A 198 4.52 -21.44 5.61
C GLU A 198 5.29 -20.42 6.44
N THR A 199 4.55 -19.52 7.06
CA THR A 199 5.10 -18.52 7.97
C THR A 199 4.59 -18.83 9.37
N GLN A 200 5.50 -19.02 10.31
CA GLN A 200 5.12 -19.17 11.72
C GLN A 200 4.87 -17.79 12.31
N ALA A 201 3.65 -17.53 12.72
CA ALA A 201 3.26 -16.27 13.34
C ALA A 201 2.27 -16.53 14.48
N ASN A 202 2.24 -15.60 15.43
CA ASN A 202 1.29 -15.63 16.54
C ASN A 202 0.30 -14.47 16.37
N GLY A 203 -1.00 -14.78 16.38
CA GLY A 203 -2.07 -13.79 16.29
C GLY A 203 -2.77 -13.77 14.94
N PHE A 204 -3.56 -12.73 14.73
CA PHE A 204 -4.42 -12.60 13.56
C PHE A 204 -4.13 -11.30 12.81
N VAL A 205 -4.15 -11.34 11.50
CA VAL A 205 -3.97 -10.19 10.62
C VAL A 205 -5.16 -10.09 9.68
N ILE A 206 -5.73 -8.89 9.57
CA ILE A 206 -6.85 -8.60 8.67
C ILE A 206 -6.49 -7.37 7.84
N PRO A 207 -5.76 -7.50 6.73
CA PRO A 207 -5.59 -6.39 5.81
C PRO A 207 -6.94 -6.05 5.19
N TYR A 208 -7.30 -4.77 5.18
CA TYR A 208 -8.53 -4.29 4.56
C TYR A 208 -8.27 -3.03 3.74
N GLY A 209 -9.14 -2.75 2.80
CA GLY A 209 -9.21 -1.49 2.07
C GLY A 209 -10.54 -0.83 2.30
N ASP A 210 -10.59 0.48 2.14
CA ASP A 210 -11.80 1.27 2.16
C ASP A 210 -12.04 1.87 0.77
N CYS A 211 -13.30 1.96 0.36
CA CYS A 211 -13.69 2.49 -0.94
C CYS A 211 -14.97 3.32 -0.80
N PRO A 212 -15.01 4.58 -1.23
CA PRO A 212 -16.19 5.40 -1.09
C PRO A 212 -17.36 4.99 -2.01
N LEU A 213 -17.13 4.02 -2.92
CA LEU A 213 -18.09 3.63 -3.96
C LEU A 213 -18.94 2.40 -3.60
N ASP A 214 -18.56 1.64 -2.56
CA ASP A 214 -19.27 0.41 -2.17
C ASP A 214 -20.33 0.63 -1.06
N GLY A 215 -20.39 1.84 -0.52
CA GLY A 215 -21.33 2.21 0.56
C GLY A 215 -20.94 1.63 1.93
N GLU A 216 -19.80 0.98 2.06
CA GLU A 216 -19.27 0.47 3.33
C GLU A 216 -18.14 1.38 3.85
N ARG A 217 -18.21 1.74 5.13
CA ARG A 217 -17.20 2.55 5.81
C ARG A 217 -16.35 1.66 6.71
N VAL A 218 -15.56 0.77 6.09
CA VAL A 218 -14.78 -0.24 6.83
C VAL A 218 -13.80 0.39 7.79
N GLY A 219 -13.08 1.42 7.37
CA GLY A 219 -12.13 2.15 8.22
C GLY A 219 -12.80 2.78 9.43
N GLU A 220 -13.90 3.50 9.24
CA GLU A 220 -14.68 4.11 10.32
C GLU A 220 -15.18 3.05 11.31
N MET A 221 -15.78 1.97 10.81
CA MET A 221 -16.27 0.88 11.65
C MET A 221 -15.15 0.23 12.48
N VAL A 222 -13.96 0.06 11.93
CA VAL A 222 -12.81 -0.49 12.66
C VAL A 222 -12.39 0.46 13.79
N TYR A 223 -12.31 1.78 13.55
CA TYR A 223 -12.00 2.76 14.59
C TYR A 223 -13.05 2.77 15.69
N ILE A 224 -14.32 2.79 15.34
CA ILE A 224 -15.44 2.76 16.32
C ILE A 224 -15.39 1.46 17.15
N ASP A 225 -15.14 0.30 16.52
CA ASP A 225 -15.05 -0.97 17.23
C ASP A 225 -13.86 -0.99 18.21
N LEU A 226 -12.70 -0.47 17.82
CA LEU A 226 -11.55 -0.32 18.70
C LEU A 226 -11.84 0.58 19.89
N LEU A 227 -12.50 1.73 19.68
CA LEU A 227 -12.89 2.64 20.74
C LEU A 227 -13.87 1.99 21.71
N ASN A 228 -14.89 1.26 21.21
CA ASN A 228 -15.90 0.59 22.03
C ASN A 228 -15.33 -0.59 22.83
N ARG A 229 -14.31 -1.26 22.34
CA ARG A 229 -13.66 -2.41 23.02
C ARG A 229 -12.56 -2.02 24.00
N ALA A 230 -12.10 -0.79 23.94
CA ALA A 230 -11.03 -0.31 24.81
C ALA A 230 -11.48 -0.34 26.28
N ARG A 231 -10.62 -0.90 27.16
CA ARG A 231 -10.90 -1.02 28.59
C ARG A 231 -10.06 -0.10 29.48
N LYS A 232 -8.95 0.41 28.94
CA LYS A 232 -8.04 1.28 29.71
C LYS A 232 -7.79 2.60 28.99
N TYR A 233 -7.29 2.54 27.76
CA TYR A 233 -7.00 3.74 26.95
C TYR A 233 -6.93 3.37 25.46
N VAL A 234 -7.11 4.38 24.63
CA VAL A 234 -6.79 4.38 23.20
C VAL A 234 -5.95 5.62 22.92
N HIS A 235 -4.82 5.43 22.24
CA HIS A 235 -4.02 6.55 21.75
C HIS A 235 -4.11 6.57 20.22
N ILE A 236 -4.52 7.72 19.67
CA ILE A 236 -4.60 7.95 18.23
C ILE A 236 -3.64 9.10 17.91
N ILE A 237 -2.70 8.85 16.99
CA ILE A 237 -1.74 9.86 16.53
C ILE A 237 -1.94 10.00 15.03
N THR A 238 -2.46 11.14 14.60
CA THR A 238 -2.74 11.44 13.20
C THR A 238 -2.64 12.94 12.95
N PRO A 239 -2.12 13.38 11.78
CA PRO A 239 -2.21 14.78 11.36
C PRO A 239 -3.60 15.15 10.82
N TYR A 240 -4.48 14.18 10.61
CA TYR A 240 -5.80 14.34 9.97
C TYR A 240 -6.92 13.94 10.93
N LEU A 241 -7.08 14.68 12.03
CA LEU A 241 -8.20 14.45 12.94
C LEU A 241 -9.39 15.30 12.48
N ILE A 242 -10.35 14.67 11.80
CA ILE A 242 -11.63 15.25 11.45
C ILE A 242 -12.68 14.43 12.21
N LEU A 243 -13.46 15.11 13.05
CA LEU A 243 -14.58 14.50 13.81
C LEU A 243 -15.87 14.96 13.15
N ASP A 244 -16.67 13.99 12.66
CA ASP A 244 -17.99 14.20 12.05
C ASP A 244 -19.08 14.16 13.13
#